data_a52542fd6911cfbaa3cf1047bff4aca5
#
_entry.id   a52542fd6911cfbaa3cf1047bff4aca5
#
_cell.length_a   1.000
_cell.length_b   1.000
_cell.length_c   1.000
_cell.angle_alpha   90.00
_cell.angle_beta   90.00
_cell.angle_gamma   90.00
#
_symmetry.space_group_name_H-M   'P 1'
#
loop_
_entity.id
_entity.type
_entity.pdbx_description
1 polymer ?
#
loop_
_entity_poly.entity_id
_entity_poly.type
_entity_poly.pdbx_seq_one_letter_code
_entity_poly.pdbx_strand_id
1 'polypeptide(L)' 'MNRDIIEGNWKQLKGKLKEQWGRLTDDDLDIIEGKREALAGRLQERYGISKDEAERYLKEWERKHDA' A
#
# COMPACT_ATOMS: atom_id res chain seq x y z
N MET A 1 0.77 7.18 12.64
CA MET A 1 0.44 5.90 12.03
C MET A 1 1.71 5.11 11.77
N ASN A 2 1.70 3.86 11.97
CA ASN A 2 2.89 3.08 11.73
C ASN A 2 2.57 1.88 10.84
N ARG A 3 3.60 1.19 10.40
CA ARG A 3 3.46 0.09 9.47
C ARG A 3 2.79 -1.14 10.07
N ASP A 4 2.70 -1.19 11.38
CA ASP A 4 2.10 -2.35 12.05
C ASP A 4 0.62 -2.49 11.71
N ILE A 5 -0.02 -1.39 11.41
CA ILE A 5 -1.43 -1.42 11.02
C ILE A 5 -1.60 -2.26 9.76
N ILE A 6 -0.72 -2.06 8.79
CA ILE A 6 -0.77 -2.81 7.56
C ILE A 6 -0.42 -4.28 7.82
N GLU A 7 0.64 -4.51 8.55
CA GLU A 7 1.10 -5.88 8.80
C GLU A 7 0.09 -6.71 9.59
N GLY A 8 -0.55 -6.09 10.56
CA GLY A 8 -1.48 -6.79 11.42
C GLY A 8 -2.71 -7.34 10.72
N ASN A 9 -3.12 -6.71 9.62
CA ASN A 9 -4.35 -7.09 8.92
C ASN A 9 -4.11 -7.38 7.46
N TRP A 10 -2.92 -7.88 7.12
CA TRP A 10 -2.49 -7.96 5.73
C TRP A 10 -3.46 -8.72 4.84
N LYS A 11 -3.95 -9.86 5.28
CA LYS A 11 -4.85 -10.66 4.45
C LYS A 11 -6.12 -9.91 4.09
N GLN A 12 -6.65 -9.15 5.02
CA GLN A 12 -7.85 -8.36 4.75
C GLN A 12 -7.53 -7.16 3.89
N LEU A 13 -6.37 -6.55 4.10
CA LEU A 13 -6.00 -5.35 3.40
C LEU A 13 -5.62 -5.60 1.95
N LYS A 14 -5.15 -6.80 1.62
CA LYS A 14 -4.75 -7.13 0.25
C LYS A 14 -5.86 -6.79 -0.74
N GLY A 15 -7.07 -7.22 -0.44
CA GLY A 15 -8.20 -6.95 -1.33
C GLY A 15 -8.50 -5.47 -1.46
N LYS A 16 -8.43 -4.77 -0.34
CA LYS A 16 -8.68 -3.33 -0.34
C LYS A 16 -7.62 -2.56 -1.09
N LEU A 17 -6.37 -2.98 -0.96
CA LEU A 17 -5.28 -2.34 -1.68
C LEU A 17 -5.42 -2.54 -3.18
N LYS A 18 -5.80 -3.73 -3.59
CA LYS A 18 -5.99 -4.01 -5.00
C LYS A 18 -7.16 -3.21 -5.57
N GLU A 19 -8.18 -3.00 -4.78
CA GLU A 19 -9.30 -2.16 -5.15
C GLU A 19 -8.89 -0.70 -5.32
N GLN A 20 -8.09 -0.23 -4.37
CA GLN A 20 -7.64 1.17 -4.37
C GLN A 20 -6.65 1.43 -5.49
N TRP A 21 -5.71 0.52 -5.67
CA TRP A 21 -4.65 0.65 -6.67
C TRP A 21 -4.67 -0.56 -7.58
N GLY A 22 -5.49 -0.50 -8.61
CA GLY A 22 -5.74 -1.62 -9.49
C GLY A 22 -4.53 -2.10 -10.28
N ARG A 23 -3.48 -1.27 -10.37
CA ARG A 23 -2.27 -1.65 -11.09
C ARG A 23 -1.35 -2.56 -10.28
N LEU A 24 -1.62 -2.69 -8.99
CA LEU A 24 -0.87 -3.63 -8.17
C LEU A 24 -1.32 -5.04 -8.51
N THR A 25 -0.37 -5.91 -8.81
CA THR A 25 -0.68 -7.30 -9.11
C THR A 25 -0.66 -8.13 -7.84
N ASP A 26 -1.17 -9.36 -7.93
CA ASP A 26 -1.10 -10.28 -6.80
C ASP A 26 0.35 -10.54 -6.40
N ASP A 27 1.24 -10.64 -7.39
CA ASP A 27 2.67 -10.81 -7.10
C ASP A 27 3.22 -9.63 -6.34
N ASP A 28 2.82 -8.41 -6.73
CA ASP A 28 3.23 -7.22 -6.01
C ASP A 28 2.80 -7.28 -4.56
N LEU A 29 1.56 -7.68 -4.33
CA LEU A 29 1.04 -7.76 -2.98
C LEU A 29 1.75 -8.81 -2.15
N ASP A 30 2.11 -9.93 -2.76
CA ASP A 30 2.87 -10.96 -2.08
C ASP A 30 4.26 -10.45 -1.67
N ILE A 31 4.90 -9.69 -2.55
CA ILE A 31 6.21 -9.11 -2.25
C ILE A 31 6.10 -8.08 -1.14
N ILE A 32 5.04 -7.29 -1.16
CA ILE A 32 4.84 -6.25 -0.15
C ILE A 32 4.69 -6.86 1.25
N GLU A 33 3.93 -7.93 1.38
CA GLU A 33 3.75 -8.65 2.64
C GLU A 33 3.40 -7.75 3.82
N GLY A 34 2.62 -6.71 3.55
CA GLY A 34 2.19 -5.81 4.61
C GLY A 34 3.18 -4.76 5.02
N LYS A 35 4.31 -4.68 4.34
CA LYS A 35 5.33 -3.68 4.66
C LYS A 35 5.05 -2.38 3.92
N ARG A 36 4.89 -1.31 4.68
CA ARG A 36 4.54 -0.01 4.12
C ARG A 36 5.57 0.49 3.11
N GLU A 37 6.83 0.30 3.40
CA GLU A 37 7.89 0.76 2.50
C GLU A 37 7.86 0.04 1.16
N ALA A 38 7.60 -1.26 1.20
CA ALA A 38 7.51 -2.05 -0.02
C ALA A 38 6.30 -1.62 -0.83
N LEU A 39 5.20 -1.31 -0.15
CA LEU A 39 4.01 -0.81 -0.84
C LEU A 39 4.30 0.51 -1.54
N ALA A 40 4.97 1.43 -0.86
CA ALA A 40 5.34 2.70 -1.47
C ALA A 40 6.21 2.48 -2.71
N GLY A 41 7.15 1.56 -2.63
CA GLY A 41 8.03 1.26 -3.76
C GLY A 41 7.26 0.71 -4.95
N ARG A 42 6.29 -0.16 -4.69
CA ARG A 42 5.48 -0.71 -5.79
C ARG A 42 4.60 0.34 -6.41
N LEU A 43 4.05 1.25 -5.60
CA LEU A 43 3.26 2.35 -6.14
C LEU A 43 4.09 3.22 -7.08
N GLN A 44 5.33 3.50 -6.70
CA GLN A 44 6.22 4.27 -7.55
C GLN A 44 6.43 3.57 -8.89
N GLU A 45 6.68 2.28 -8.85
CA GLU A 45 6.92 1.51 -10.08
C GLU A 45 5.69 1.43 -10.97
N ARG A 46 4.55 1.11 -10.38
CA ARG A 46 3.36 0.85 -11.19
C ARG A 46 2.70 2.10 -11.72
N TYR A 47 2.83 3.20 -11.00
CA TYR A 47 2.18 4.45 -11.39
C TYR A 47 3.14 5.50 -11.89
N GLY A 48 4.44 5.23 -11.85
CA GLY A 48 5.43 6.18 -12.33
C GLY A 48 5.44 7.48 -11.54
N ILE A 49 5.24 7.39 -10.23
CA ILE A 49 5.17 8.57 -9.37
C ILE A 49 6.41 8.66 -8.50
N SER A 50 6.61 9.83 -7.91
CA SER A 50 7.73 10.06 -7.01
C SER A 50 7.47 9.39 -5.66
N LYS A 51 8.54 9.29 -4.87
CA LYS A 51 8.42 8.76 -3.52
C LYS A 51 7.49 9.63 -2.68
N ASP A 52 7.62 10.94 -2.82
CA ASP A 52 6.76 11.86 -2.06
C ASP A 52 5.29 11.68 -2.40
N GLU A 53 4.99 11.47 -3.66
CA GLU A 53 3.62 11.23 -4.07
C GLU A 53 3.10 9.91 -3.53
N ALA A 54 3.94 8.87 -3.59
CA ALA A 54 3.54 7.57 -3.05
C ALA A 54 3.25 7.67 -1.56
N GLU A 55 4.10 8.39 -0.83
CA GLU A 55 3.88 8.58 0.60
C GLU A 55 2.59 9.34 0.87
N ARG A 56 2.28 10.31 0.05
CA ARG A 56 1.05 11.08 0.21
C ARG A 56 -0.17 10.20 -0.02
N TYR A 57 -0.14 9.39 -1.05
CA TYR A 57 -1.24 8.45 -1.32
C TYR A 57 -1.44 7.50 -0.15
N LEU A 58 -0.35 6.99 0.40
CA LEU A 58 -0.43 6.07 1.52
C LEU A 58 -0.99 6.74 2.76
N LYS A 59 -0.57 7.96 3.04
CA LYS A 59 -1.07 8.67 4.21
C LYS A 59 -2.57 8.92 4.10
N GLU A 60 -3.04 9.28 2.92
CA GLU A 60 -4.46 9.49 2.71
C GLU A 60 -5.24 8.19 2.90
N TRP A 61 -4.72 7.10 2.34
CA TRP A 61 -5.37 5.82 2.45
C TRP A 61 -5.41 5.35 3.90
N GLU A 62 -4.30 5.49 4.60
CA GLU A 62 -4.21 5.10 6.01
C GLU A 62 -5.17 5.89 6.88
N ARG A 63 -5.31 7.17 6.58
CA ARG A 63 -6.22 8.01 7.33
C ARG A 63 -7.66 7.54 7.19
N LYS A 64 -8.02 7.05 6.02
CA LYS A 64 -9.37 6.55 5.79
C LYS A 64 -9.63 5.21 6.48
N HIS A 65 -8.61 4.40 6.60
CA HIS A 65 -8.78 3.02 7.07
C HIS A 65 -8.23 2.78 8.47
N ASP A 66 -7.68 3.81 9.08
CA ASP A 66 -7.03 3.70 10.38
C ASP A 66 -7.93 4.11 11.55
N ALA A 67 -9.07 4.57 11.28
CA ALA A 67 -9.95 5.10 12.33
C ALA A 67 -10.51 4.05 13.28
#